data_7f48f7a061396d1c06badf0ebbf906c0
#
_entry.id   7f48f7a061396d1c06badf0ebbf906c0
#
_cell.length_a   1.000
_cell.length_b   1.000
_cell.length_c   1.000
_cell.angle_alpha   90.00
_cell.angle_beta   90.00
_cell.angle_gamma   90.00
#
_symmetry.space_group_name_H-M   'P 1'
#
loop_
_entity.id
_entity.type
_entity.pdbx_description
1 polymer ?
#
loop_
_entity_poly.entity_id
_entity_poly.type
_entity_poly.pdbx_seq_one_letter_code
_entity_poly.pdbx_strand_id
1 'polypeptide(L)'
;MDTIPPQFVEIVEAVRELYVTQFADTVAGFSEETHVVEPVLLDSEGDIATEGPMRLPFRADYASLESGKLESFSAPRELRFDTFSFKIGGTEIVVAPFAWDYASVHVSGQWDELAARLFADWHRRAFGDEQAEDNIRLQNVIHTATTPEKTDTGYAFEADFGTAPADTMSDLLLALLGNAPARIEIGMPKDDSEQGPASERIG
;
A
#
# COMPACT_ATOMS: atom_id res chain seq x y z
N MET A 1 -1.00 16.37 -22.84
CA MET A 1 -1.17 15.99 -21.42
C MET A 1 -0.41 14.70 -21.25
N ASP A 2 0.59 14.71 -20.39
CA ASP A 2 1.32 13.49 -20.07
C ASP A 2 0.37 12.59 -19.28
N THR A 3 0.16 11.38 -19.77
CA THR A 3 -0.73 10.39 -19.17
C THR A 3 0.12 9.27 -18.55
N ILE A 4 -0.44 8.57 -17.58
CA ILE A 4 0.17 7.35 -17.04
C ILE A 4 0.39 6.37 -18.22
N PRO A 5 1.61 5.86 -18.43
CA PRO A 5 1.90 5.01 -19.58
C PRO A 5 1.22 3.63 -19.45
N PRO A 6 0.79 3.01 -20.54
CA PRO A 6 0.17 1.68 -20.52
C PRO A 6 1.03 0.62 -19.80
N GLN A 7 2.35 0.65 -20.00
CA GLN A 7 3.28 -0.27 -19.31
C GLN A 7 3.13 -0.25 -17.79
N PHE A 8 2.94 0.94 -17.18
CA PHE A 8 2.72 1.05 -15.74
C PHE A 8 1.41 0.37 -15.35
N VAL A 9 0.33 0.65 -16.07
CA VAL A 9 -1.00 0.07 -15.80
C VAL A 9 -0.95 -1.46 -15.91
N GLU A 10 -0.36 -1.99 -16.99
CA GLU A 10 -0.24 -3.44 -17.24
C GLU A 10 0.55 -4.14 -16.11
N ILE A 11 1.63 -3.53 -15.62
CA ILE A 11 2.43 -4.10 -14.52
C ILE A 11 1.63 -4.07 -13.22
N VAL A 12 0.99 -2.96 -12.89
CA VAL A 12 0.16 -2.83 -11.68
C VAL A 12 -0.99 -3.84 -11.69
N GLU A 13 -1.68 -4.00 -12.82
CA GLU A 13 -2.72 -5.01 -12.99
C GLU A 13 -2.19 -6.43 -12.77
N ALA A 14 -1.02 -6.76 -13.36
CA ALA A 14 -0.42 -8.08 -13.22
C ALA A 14 0.04 -8.37 -11.78
N VAL A 15 0.65 -7.41 -11.08
CA VAL A 15 1.05 -7.53 -9.66
C VAL A 15 -0.18 -7.77 -8.79
N ARG A 16 -1.22 -6.95 -8.97
CA ARG A 16 -2.48 -7.08 -8.25
C ARG A 16 -3.15 -8.42 -8.50
N GLU A 17 -3.32 -8.82 -9.76
CA GLU A 17 -4.02 -10.06 -10.12
C GLU A 17 -3.32 -11.28 -9.51
N LEU A 18 -1.99 -11.29 -9.52
CA LEU A 18 -1.22 -12.35 -8.89
C LEU A 18 -1.49 -12.41 -7.37
N TYR A 19 -1.50 -11.28 -6.67
CA TYR A 19 -1.79 -11.21 -5.23
C TYR A 19 -3.23 -11.64 -4.95
N VAL A 20 -4.20 -11.01 -5.59
CA VAL A 20 -5.64 -11.24 -5.32
C VAL A 20 -6.04 -12.68 -5.63
N THR A 21 -5.47 -13.31 -6.68
CA THR A 21 -5.72 -14.71 -6.97
C THR A 21 -5.24 -15.61 -5.84
N GLN A 22 -4.03 -15.39 -5.33
CA GLN A 22 -3.46 -16.19 -4.23
C GLN A 22 -4.22 -15.95 -2.91
N PHE A 23 -4.66 -14.72 -2.66
CA PHE A 23 -5.47 -14.38 -1.50
C PHE A 23 -6.86 -15.03 -1.59
N ALA A 24 -7.53 -14.91 -2.73
CA ALA A 24 -8.82 -15.53 -2.96
C ALA A 24 -8.77 -17.06 -2.81
N ASP A 25 -7.71 -17.71 -3.31
CA ASP A 25 -7.50 -19.15 -3.13
C ASP A 25 -7.35 -19.52 -1.65
N THR A 26 -6.69 -18.67 -0.86
CA THR A 26 -6.52 -18.88 0.58
C THR A 26 -7.84 -18.79 1.31
N VAL A 27 -8.66 -17.79 1.01
CA VAL A 27 -9.94 -17.57 1.73
C VAL A 27 -11.11 -18.38 1.15
N ALA A 28 -10.92 -19.06 0.02
CA ALA A 28 -11.98 -19.85 -0.63
C ALA A 28 -12.57 -20.97 0.24
N GLY A 29 -11.80 -21.46 1.23
CA GLY A 29 -12.25 -22.47 2.19
C GLY A 29 -12.93 -21.92 3.44
N PHE A 30 -13.01 -20.60 3.61
CA PHE A 30 -13.60 -19.96 4.78
C PHE A 30 -15.12 -19.94 4.69
N SER A 31 -15.78 -19.96 5.85
CA SER A 31 -17.22 -19.73 5.98
C SER A 31 -17.48 -18.55 6.89
N GLU A 32 -18.61 -17.87 6.73
CA GLU A 32 -19.04 -16.76 7.59
C GLU A 32 -19.16 -17.15 9.08
N GLU A 33 -19.30 -18.47 9.36
CA GLU A 33 -19.31 -18.99 10.71
C GLU A 33 -17.91 -19.13 11.32
N THR A 34 -16.86 -19.15 10.49
CA THR A 34 -15.50 -19.42 10.94
C THR A 34 -14.55 -18.24 10.78
N HIS A 35 -14.75 -17.39 9.78
CA HIS A 35 -13.84 -16.28 9.47
C HIS A 35 -14.58 -15.03 8.99
N VAL A 36 -13.94 -13.88 9.22
CA VAL A 36 -14.24 -12.61 8.56
C VAL A 36 -13.05 -12.24 7.69
N VAL A 37 -13.31 -11.89 6.43
CA VAL A 37 -12.29 -11.47 5.46
C VAL A 37 -12.23 -9.95 5.41
N GLU A 38 -11.03 -9.39 5.45
CA GLU A 38 -10.74 -7.95 5.43
C GLU A 38 -11.43 -7.13 6.53
N PRO A 39 -11.48 -7.64 7.80
CA PRO A 39 -12.15 -6.92 8.87
C PRO A 39 -11.45 -5.61 9.19
N VAL A 40 -12.24 -4.55 9.41
CA VAL A 40 -11.73 -3.29 9.96
C VAL A 40 -11.35 -3.50 11.42
N LEU A 41 -10.19 -2.97 11.82
CA LEU A 41 -9.80 -2.96 13.22
C LEU A 41 -10.60 -1.88 13.96
N LEU A 42 -11.35 -2.30 14.99
CA LEU A 42 -12.10 -1.41 15.87
C LEU A 42 -11.35 -1.22 17.19
N ASP A 43 -11.54 -0.06 17.80
CA ASP A 43 -11.07 0.21 19.15
C ASP A 43 -12.01 -0.38 20.22
N SER A 44 -11.72 -0.12 21.50
CA SER A 44 -12.53 -0.63 22.62
C SER A 44 -13.94 -0.03 22.71
N GLU A 45 -14.21 1.05 22.01
CA GLU A 45 -15.51 1.73 21.97
C GLU A 45 -16.34 1.29 20.75
N GLY A 46 -15.72 0.54 19.84
CA GLY A 46 -16.32 0.03 18.61
C GLY A 46 -16.22 0.98 17.43
N ASP A 47 -15.44 2.03 17.57
CA ASP A 47 -15.11 2.94 16.48
C ASP A 47 -13.88 2.42 15.68
N ILE A 48 -13.72 2.88 14.44
CA ILE A 48 -12.55 2.52 13.64
C ILE A 48 -11.28 2.96 14.35
N ALA A 49 -10.40 2.00 14.67
CA ALA A 49 -9.15 2.28 15.35
C ALA A 49 -8.23 3.13 14.46
N THR A 50 -7.88 4.31 14.98
CA THR A 50 -6.93 5.23 14.35
C THR A 50 -5.70 5.47 15.23
N GLU A 51 -5.59 4.69 16.32
CA GLU A 51 -4.46 4.74 17.24
C GLU A 51 -3.35 3.79 16.77
N GLY A 52 -2.12 4.22 17.00
CA GLY A 52 -0.95 3.45 16.65
C GLY A 52 0.07 4.29 15.87
N PRO A 53 1.21 3.72 15.47
CA PRO A 53 2.25 4.45 14.74
C PRO A 53 1.74 5.03 13.41
N MET A 54 0.68 4.46 12.88
CA MET A 54 0.15 4.83 11.57
C MET A 54 -0.90 5.95 11.62
N ARG A 55 -1.63 6.10 12.71
CA ARG A 55 -2.77 7.03 12.84
C ARG A 55 -3.74 7.01 11.66
N LEU A 56 -3.85 5.86 11.00
CA LEU A 56 -4.72 5.61 9.88
C LEU A 56 -5.51 4.32 10.13
N PRO A 57 -6.73 4.20 9.62
CA PRO A 57 -7.49 2.97 9.66
C PRO A 57 -6.70 1.77 9.13
N PHE A 58 -6.96 0.61 9.71
CA PHE A 58 -6.29 -0.64 9.35
C PHE A 58 -7.33 -1.75 9.17
N ARG A 59 -7.14 -2.57 8.13
CA ARG A 59 -7.83 -3.84 7.92
C ARG A 59 -6.84 -4.98 8.06
N ALA A 60 -7.24 -6.05 8.74
CA ALA A 60 -6.49 -7.30 8.66
C ALA A 60 -6.90 -8.07 7.40
N ASP A 61 -6.07 -9.01 6.95
CA ASP A 61 -6.42 -9.87 5.82
C ASP A 61 -7.64 -10.73 6.14
N TYR A 62 -7.63 -11.37 7.30
CA TYR A 62 -8.80 -12.10 7.82
C TYR A 62 -8.69 -12.29 9.33
N ALA A 63 -9.82 -12.65 9.95
CA ALA A 63 -9.92 -12.98 11.36
C ALA A 63 -10.62 -14.31 11.56
N SER A 64 -10.10 -15.14 12.47
CA SER A 64 -10.77 -16.35 12.93
C SER A 64 -11.80 -16.01 14.01
N LEU A 65 -13.06 -16.35 13.79
CA LEU A 65 -14.13 -16.13 14.76
C LEU A 65 -14.00 -17.07 15.96
N GLU A 66 -13.40 -18.25 15.80
CA GLU A 66 -13.19 -19.19 16.89
C GLU A 66 -12.13 -18.68 17.89
N SER A 67 -11.01 -18.17 17.38
CA SER A 67 -9.90 -17.71 18.23
C SER A 67 -9.92 -16.21 18.52
N GLY A 68 -10.68 -15.42 17.77
CA GLY A 68 -10.65 -13.95 17.79
C GLY A 68 -9.32 -13.36 17.29
N LYS A 69 -8.48 -14.15 16.61
CA LYS A 69 -7.17 -13.69 16.12
C LYS A 69 -7.28 -13.07 14.74
N LEU A 70 -6.61 -11.93 14.59
CA LEU A 70 -6.30 -11.35 13.28
C LEU A 70 -5.13 -12.14 12.68
N GLU A 71 -5.23 -12.44 11.41
CA GLU A 71 -4.23 -13.17 10.66
C GLU A 71 -3.83 -12.38 9.42
N SER A 72 -2.54 -12.46 9.05
CA SER A 72 -1.99 -11.83 7.86
C SER A 72 -1.70 -12.87 6.81
N PHE A 73 -1.98 -12.51 5.56
CA PHE A 73 -1.63 -13.28 4.38
C PHE A 73 -0.33 -12.73 3.79
N SER A 74 0.58 -13.60 3.42
CA SER A 74 1.76 -13.25 2.63
C SER A 74 1.70 -13.99 1.31
N ALA A 75 1.72 -13.26 0.22
CA ALA A 75 1.68 -13.87 -1.11
C ALA A 75 2.91 -14.76 -1.34
N PRO A 76 2.75 -16.07 -1.61
CA PRO A 76 3.89 -16.98 -1.79
C PRO A 76 4.63 -16.75 -3.10
N ARG A 77 4.10 -15.94 -4.00
CA ARG A 77 4.70 -15.58 -5.28
C ARG A 77 4.59 -14.10 -5.53
N GLU A 78 5.68 -13.52 -6.03
CA GLU A 78 5.79 -12.13 -6.43
C GLU A 78 6.10 -12.03 -7.92
N LEU A 79 5.58 -10.98 -8.56
CA LEU A 79 5.92 -10.69 -9.95
C LEU A 79 7.30 -10.03 -10.01
N ARG A 80 8.17 -10.53 -10.89
CA ARG A 80 9.46 -9.92 -11.17
C ARG A 80 9.42 -9.23 -12.52
N PHE A 81 9.91 -8.00 -12.55
CA PHE A 81 10.07 -7.19 -13.75
C PHE A 81 11.31 -6.30 -13.61
N ASP A 82 11.79 -5.79 -14.72
CA ASP A 82 12.93 -4.85 -14.70
C ASP A 82 12.45 -3.46 -14.25
N THR A 83 13.26 -2.80 -13.44
CA THR A 83 13.02 -1.40 -13.06
C THR A 83 12.91 -0.52 -14.29
N PHE A 84 11.90 0.31 -14.36
CA PHE A 84 11.68 1.28 -15.44
C PHE A 84 11.33 2.66 -14.89
N SER A 85 11.43 3.67 -15.74
CA SER A 85 11.05 5.02 -15.36
C SER A 85 10.31 5.74 -16.49
N PHE A 86 9.49 6.71 -16.10
CA PHE A 86 8.79 7.61 -17.01
C PHE A 86 8.60 8.99 -16.35
N LYS A 87 8.06 9.96 -17.10
CA LYS A 87 7.82 11.31 -16.58
C LYS A 87 6.38 11.74 -16.80
N ILE A 88 5.83 12.42 -15.80
CA ILE A 88 4.53 13.11 -15.88
C ILE A 88 4.71 14.52 -15.32
N GLY A 89 4.38 15.55 -16.10
CA GLY A 89 4.41 16.95 -15.65
C GLY A 89 5.76 17.43 -15.09
N GLY A 90 6.87 16.79 -15.50
CA GLY A 90 8.21 17.11 -14.98
C GLY A 90 8.67 16.24 -13.81
N THR A 91 7.78 15.52 -13.15
CA THR A 91 8.10 14.52 -12.11
C THR A 91 8.64 13.25 -12.77
N GLU A 92 9.78 12.76 -12.32
CA GLU A 92 10.30 11.44 -12.67
C GLU A 92 9.65 10.39 -11.78
N ILE A 93 9.07 9.35 -12.38
CA ILE A 93 8.52 8.20 -11.68
C ILE A 93 9.41 7.00 -11.98
N VAL A 94 9.91 6.34 -10.92
CA VAL A 94 10.70 5.11 -11.01
C VAL A 94 9.93 3.98 -10.37
N VAL A 95 9.79 2.88 -11.10
CA VAL A 95 9.05 1.70 -10.64
C VAL A 95 10.00 0.51 -10.65
N ALA A 96 10.37 0.05 -9.48
CA ALA A 96 11.09 -1.20 -9.25
C ALA A 96 10.09 -2.31 -8.87
N PRO A 97 10.49 -3.59 -8.87
CA PRO A 97 9.65 -4.67 -8.37
C PRO A 97 9.12 -4.36 -6.97
N PHE A 98 7.83 -4.60 -6.75
CA PHE A 98 7.12 -4.40 -5.48
C PHE A 98 6.10 -5.51 -5.26
N ALA A 99 5.74 -5.77 -4.00
CA ALA A 99 4.63 -6.61 -3.62
C ALA A 99 3.36 -5.76 -3.45
N TRP A 100 2.19 -6.32 -3.78
CA TRP A 100 0.91 -5.61 -3.70
C TRP A 100 0.48 -5.34 -2.26
N ASP A 101 0.81 -6.27 -1.36
CA ASP A 101 0.58 -6.22 0.07
C ASP A 101 1.67 -5.45 0.84
N TYR A 102 2.72 -4.99 0.16
CA TYR A 102 3.82 -4.29 0.81
C TYR A 102 4.62 -3.42 -0.18
N ALA A 103 3.98 -2.40 -0.70
CA ALA A 103 4.62 -1.44 -1.60
C ALA A 103 5.22 -0.26 -0.82
N SER A 104 6.51 0.02 -1.01
CA SER A 104 7.18 1.22 -0.49
C SER A 104 7.12 2.33 -1.52
N VAL A 105 6.74 3.53 -1.07
CA VAL A 105 6.67 4.73 -1.91
C VAL A 105 7.54 5.81 -1.29
N HIS A 106 8.50 6.31 -2.07
CA HIS A 106 9.33 7.46 -1.70
C HIS A 106 9.01 8.65 -2.59
N VAL A 107 8.75 9.81 -1.97
CA VAL A 107 8.42 11.07 -2.65
C VAL A 107 9.49 12.10 -2.30
N SER A 108 10.25 12.57 -3.29
CA SER A 108 11.27 13.60 -3.07
C SER A 108 10.66 14.98 -2.87
N GLY A 109 11.25 15.78 -1.96
CA GLY A 109 10.83 17.14 -1.71
C GLY A 109 10.12 17.34 -0.37
N GLN A 110 9.22 18.33 -0.33
CA GLN A 110 8.51 18.69 0.91
C GLN A 110 7.13 18.03 0.97
N TRP A 111 6.77 17.60 2.17
CA TRP A 111 5.44 17.13 2.49
C TRP A 111 4.69 18.26 3.20
N ASP A 112 4.02 19.10 2.44
CA ASP A 112 3.25 20.22 2.95
C ASP A 112 1.78 19.86 3.20
N GLU A 113 0.97 20.83 3.60
CA GLU A 113 -0.46 20.63 3.85
C GLU A 113 -1.23 20.15 2.61
N LEU A 114 -0.79 20.54 1.41
CA LEU A 114 -1.43 20.08 0.17
C LEU A 114 -1.16 18.59 -0.06
N ALA A 115 0.11 18.17 0.05
CA ALA A 115 0.49 16.76 -0.07
C ALA A 115 -0.23 15.90 0.97
N ALA A 116 -0.25 16.33 2.24
CA ALA A 116 -0.93 15.62 3.32
C ALA A 116 -2.44 15.48 3.05
N ARG A 117 -3.09 16.53 2.57
CA ARG A 117 -4.52 16.48 2.22
C ARG A 117 -4.81 15.56 1.04
N LEU A 118 -4.02 15.64 -0.04
CA LEU A 118 -4.22 14.79 -1.21
C LEU A 118 -4.03 13.30 -0.88
N PHE A 119 -3.03 12.99 -0.06
CA PHE A 119 -2.80 11.64 0.44
C PHE A 119 -3.96 11.16 1.33
N ALA A 120 -4.39 11.97 2.29
CA ALA A 120 -5.52 11.62 3.16
C ALA A 120 -6.83 11.43 2.38
N ASP A 121 -7.08 12.25 1.35
CA ASP A 121 -8.25 12.11 0.48
C ASP A 121 -8.18 10.85 -0.37
N TRP A 122 -7.00 10.49 -0.88
CA TRP A 122 -6.78 9.21 -1.55
C TRP A 122 -7.02 8.05 -0.60
N HIS A 123 -6.37 8.06 0.59
CA HIS A 123 -6.47 6.98 1.58
C HIS A 123 -7.93 6.73 1.97
N ARG A 124 -8.70 7.78 2.28
CA ARG A 124 -10.11 7.65 2.67
C ARG A 124 -10.94 6.97 1.59
N ARG A 125 -10.75 7.35 0.32
CA ARG A 125 -11.47 6.71 -0.80
C ARG A 125 -11.06 5.26 -1.01
N ALA A 126 -9.77 4.97 -0.92
CA ALA A 126 -9.21 3.64 -1.14
C ALA A 126 -9.53 2.66 0.00
N PHE A 127 -9.59 3.15 1.23
CA PHE A 127 -9.95 2.37 2.42
C PHE A 127 -11.44 2.03 2.46
N GLY A 128 -12.29 2.91 1.91
CA GLY A 128 -13.75 2.81 1.99
C GLY A 128 -14.30 3.30 3.35
N ASP A 129 -15.35 4.08 3.30
CA ASP A 129 -15.95 4.72 4.50
C ASP A 129 -16.91 3.79 5.26
N GLU A 130 -17.25 2.62 4.73
CA GLU A 130 -18.26 1.75 5.32
C GLU A 130 -17.63 0.58 6.06
N GLN A 131 -18.17 0.28 7.24
CA GLN A 131 -17.99 -1.03 7.87
C GLN A 131 -18.45 -2.08 6.86
N ALA A 132 -17.55 -2.97 6.51
CA ALA A 132 -17.87 -4.02 5.58
C ALA A 132 -19.10 -4.80 6.06
N GLU A 133 -20.04 -5.03 5.15
CA GLU A 133 -21.08 -6.03 5.42
C GLU A 133 -20.40 -7.37 5.69
N ASP A 134 -20.86 -8.07 6.72
CA ASP A 134 -20.40 -9.42 7.07
C ASP A 134 -20.62 -10.38 5.90
N ASN A 135 -19.62 -10.45 5.00
CA ASN A 135 -19.61 -11.47 3.97
C ASN A 135 -18.16 -11.83 3.59
N ILE A 136 -17.97 -13.05 3.11
CA ILE A 136 -16.65 -13.61 2.71
C ILE A 136 -16.17 -13.05 1.37
N ARG A 137 -16.85 -12.09 0.78
CA ARG A 137 -16.46 -11.53 -0.51
C ARG A 137 -15.34 -10.50 -0.31
N LEU A 138 -14.37 -10.52 -1.23
CA LEU A 138 -13.33 -9.50 -1.30
C LEU A 138 -13.94 -8.10 -1.44
N GLN A 139 -13.46 -7.16 -0.64
CA GLN A 139 -14.11 -5.86 -0.47
C GLN A 139 -13.61 -4.80 -1.44
N ASN A 140 -12.54 -5.11 -2.19
CA ASN A 140 -11.92 -4.20 -3.16
C ASN A 140 -11.40 -2.90 -2.51
N VAL A 141 -10.75 -3.03 -1.37
CA VAL A 141 -10.23 -1.92 -0.56
C VAL A 141 -8.74 -2.12 -0.25
N ILE A 142 -8.06 -1.04 0.13
CA ILE A 142 -6.72 -1.15 0.73
C ILE A 142 -6.84 -1.64 2.17
N HIS A 143 -5.82 -2.35 2.65
CA HIS A 143 -5.76 -2.76 4.05
C HIS A 143 -5.17 -1.65 4.92
N THR A 144 -4.10 -1.01 4.47
CA THR A 144 -3.52 0.11 5.21
C THR A 144 -2.55 0.93 4.35
N ALA A 145 -2.19 2.11 4.86
CA ALA A 145 -0.97 2.81 4.46
C ALA A 145 -0.34 3.45 5.70
N THR A 146 0.98 3.53 5.75
CA THR A 146 1.66 4.20 6.85
C THR A 146 1.56 5.72 6.70
N THR A 147 1.61 6.44 7.82
CA THR A 147 1.79 7.90 7.78
C THR A 147 3.15 8.21 7.14
N PRO A 148 3.19 9.11 6.14
CA PRO A 148 4.45 9.45 5.49
C PRO A 148 5.49 9.99 6.49
N GLU A 149 6.64 9.34 6.53
CA GLU A 149 7.77 9.68 7.40
C GLU A 149 8.85 10.43 6.63
N LYS A 150 9.50 11.39 7.31
CA LYS A 150 10.57 12.18 6.72
C LYS A 150 11.82 11.32 6.51
N THR A 151 12.40 11.43 5.32
CA THR A 151 13.71 10.87 4.95
C THR A 151 14.72 11.99 4.66
N ASP A 152 15.97 11.65 4.34
CA ASP A 152 17.00 12.63 3.97
C ASP A 152 16.64 13.40 2.70
N THR A 153 15.89 12.82 1.79
CA THR A 153 15.61 13.38 0.45
C THR A 153 14.14 13.70 0.21
N GLY A 154 13.27 13.40 1.18
CA GLY A 154 11.82 13.60 1.03
C GLY A 154 11.02 12.90 2.10
N TYR A 155 10.06 12.08 1.68
CA TYR A 155 9.18 11.32 2.54
C TYR A 155 8.98 9.92 1.99
N ALA A 156 8.78 8.96 2.88
CA ALA A 156 8.47 7.59 2.51
C ALA A 156 7.27 7.08 3.32
N PHE A 157 6.53 6.18 2.72
CA PHE A 157 5.46 5.42 3.37
C PHE A 157 5.33 4.06 2.70
N GLU A 158 4.67 3.15 3.37
CA GLU A 158 4.34 1.82 2.89
C GLU A 158 2.83 1.70 2.73
N ALA A 159 2.40 0.89 1.78
CA ALA A 159 0.99 0.63 1.54
C ALA A 159 0.76 -0.86 1.29
N ASP A 160 -0.24 -1.40 1.97
CA ASP A 160 -0.86 -2.68 1.68
C ASP A 160 -2.15 -2.39 0.90
N PHE A 161 -2.13 -2.75 -0.38
CA PHE A 161 -3.25 -2.50 -1.27
C PHE A 161 -4.37 -3.54 -1.14
N GLY A 162 -4.18 -4.59 -0.33
CA GLY A 162 -5.21 -5.60 -0.08
C GLY A 162 -5.89 -6.10 -1.35
N THR A 163 -7.21 -6.04 -1.39
CA THR A 163 -7.96 -6.43 -2.60
C THR A 163 -8.36 -5.24 -3.48
N ALA A 164 -7.87 -4.03 -3.20
CA ALA A 164 -8.20 -2.83 -3.98
C ALA A 164 -8.01 -3.02 -5.50
N PRO A 165 -8.80 -2.32 -6.32
CA PRO A 165 -8.61 -2.35 -7.78
C PRO A 165 -7.25 -1.75 -8.17
N ALA A 166 -6.73 -2.13 -9.33
CA ALA A 166 -5.42 -1.70 -9.82
C ALA A 166 -5.32 -0.18 -10.02
N ASP A 167 -6.42 0.48 -10.36
CA ASP A 167 -6.49 1.93 -10.51
C ASP A 167 -6.25 2.70 -9.19
N THR A 168 -6.41 2.06 -8.03
CA THR A 168 -6.07 2.63 -6.72
C THR A 168 -4.59 3.07 -6.64
N MET A 169 -3.67 2.32 -7.25
CA MET A 169 -2.26 2.70 -7.36
C MET A 169 -2.08 3.90 -8.31
N SER A 170 -2.81 3.93 -9.40
CA SER A 170 -2.82 5.06 -10.34
C SER A 170 -3.36 6.33 -9.69
N ASP A 171 -4.43 6.21 -8.90
CA ASP A 171 -5.01 7.30 -8.13
C ASP A 171 -4.06 7.83 -7.05
N LEU A 172 -3.32 6.93 -6.37
CA LEU A 172 -2.24 7.33 -5.47
C LEU A 172 -1.19 8.15 -6.20
N LEU A 173 -0.71 7.65 -7.34
CA LEU A 173 0.28 8.37 -8.14
C LEU A 173 -0.21 9.75 -8.55
N LEU A 174 -1.46 9.88 -9.00
CA LEU A 174 -2.07 11.16 -9.35
C LEU A 174 -2.20 12.11 -8.14
N ALA A 175 -2.54 11.58 -6.96
CA ALA A 175 -2.60 12.37 -5.74
C ALA A 175 -1.21 12.93 -5.36
N LEU A 176 -0.16 12.11 -5.44
CA LEU A 176 1.22 12.53 -5.17
C LEU A 176 1.73 13.55 -6.18
N LEU A 177 1.38 13.39 -7.47
CA LEU A 177 1.73 14.34 -8.54
C LEU A 177 1.07 15.72 -8.34
N GLY A 178 -0.03 15.80 -7.59
CA GLY A 178 -0.70 17.05 -7.28
C GLY A 178 0.17 18.07 -6.54
N ASN A 179 1.23 17.61 -5.85
CA ASN A 179 2.24 18.47 -5.21
C ASN A 179 3.53 18.67 -6.04
N ALA A 180 3.54 18.20 -7.30
CA ALA A 180 4.64 18.33 -8.26
C ALA A 180 6.03 17.98 -7.68
N PRO A 181 6.22 16.82 -7.04
CA PRO A 181 7.53 16.41 -6.55
C PRO A 181 8.51 16.24 -7.71
N ALA A 182 9.83 16.33 -7.44
CA ALA A 182 10.82 16.09 -8.49
C ALA A 182 10.87 14.61 -8.89
N ARG A 183 10.62 13.70 -7.94
CA ARG A 183 10.71 12.26 -8.15
C ARG A 183 9.77 11.49 -7.23
N ILE A 184 9.20 10.39 -7.75
CA ILE A 184 8.46 9.38 -7.00
C ILE A 184 9.10 8.02 -7.31
N GLU A 185 9.40 7.24 -6.28
CA GLU A 185 9.92 5.88 -6.40
C GLU A 185 8.91 4.91 -5.79
N ILE A 186 8.57 3.84 -6.52
CA ILE A 186 7.73 2.74 -6.06
C ILE A 186 8.60 1.48 -6.11
N GLY A 187 8.61 0.68 -5.04
CA GLY A 187 9.42 -0.52 -4.96
C GLY A 187 9.16 -1.30 -3.67
N MET A 188 10.08 -2.21 -3.34
CA MET A 188 10.13 -2.86 -2.04
C MET A 188 10.81 -1.93 -1.02
N PRO A 189 10.47 -2.03 0.27
CA PRO A 189 11.23 -1.37 1.32
C PRO A 189 12.71 -1.68 1.21
N LYS A 190 13.53 -0.67 1.42
CA LYS A 190 14.99 -0.88 1.47
C LYS A 190 15.32 -1.62 2.75
N ASP A 191 15.96 -2.75 2.62
CA ASP A 191 16.46 -3.51 3.77
C ASP A 191 17.55 -2.68 4.48
N ASP A 192 17.28 -2.19 5.69
CA ASP A 192 18.23 -1.40 6.49
C ASP A 192 19.52 -2.18 6.82
N SER A 193 19.58 -3.48 6.51
CA SER A 193 20.75 -4.33 6.71
C SER A 193 21.90 -4.06 5.73
N GLU A 194 21.69 -3.30 4.65
CA GLU A 194 22.76 -2.93 3.71
C GLU A 194 23.57 -1.68 4.10
N GLN A 195 23.22 -0.99 5.18
CA GLN A 195 24.11 0.00 5.79
C GLN A 195 25.19 -0.72 6.61
N GLY A 196 26.13 -1.36 5.91
CA GLY A 196 27.33 -1.92 6.50
C GLY A 196 28.08 -0.84 7.29
N PRO A 197 28.73 -1.21 8.42
CA PRO A 197 29.42 -0.25 9.26
C PRO A 197 30.46 0.52 8.43
N ALA A 198 30.40 1.84 8.52
CA ALA A 198 31.41 2.72 7.93
C ALA A 198 32.79 2.19 8.35
N SER A 199 33.59 1.74 7.39
CA SER A 199 34.95 1.29 7.65
C SER A 199 35.74 2.50 8.19
N GLU A 200 35.95 2.51 9.50
CA GLU A 200 36.99 3.33 10.10
C GLU A 200 38.32 2.96 9.47
N ARG A 201 38.77 3.74 8.51
CA ARG A 201 40.17 3.75 8.10
C ARG A 201 40.93 4.53 9.16
N ILE A 202 41.50 3.80 10.11
CA ILE A 202 42.57 4.32 10.94
C ILE A 202 43.79 4.42 10.05
N GLY A 203 44.26 5.65 9.81
CA GLY A 203 45.54 5.99 9.22
C GLY A 203 46.60 6.18 10.27
#